data_e3fc26bac1e8203600b8fd42f3809ea5
#
_entry.id   e3fc26bac1e8203600b8fd42f3809ea5
#
_cell.length_a   1.000
_cell.length_b   1.000
_cell.length_c   1.000
_cell.angle_alpha   90.00
_cell.angle_beta   90.00
_cell.angle_gamma   90.00
#
_symmetry.space_group_name_H-M   'P 1'
#
loop_
_entity.id
_entity.type
_entity.pdbx_description
1 polymer ?
#
loop_
_entity_poly.entity_id
_entity_poly.type
_entity_poly.pdbx_seq_one_letter_code
_entity_poly.pdbx_strand_id
1 'polypeptide(L)'
;YVLYMWQLEDMLRACNFDVDVLMRGFNLSPLEMPKVRQWYQDMADAMKAEGIQKKGHLMQLKELVQDLSTLNIKLLQNPAEAKYKELFTAAMPHITEIINHSDGYVRNEIDACFTGLYGVLLLRIQKKEVTAATEQAVKTFSELLSALALKYKKYEEGELEVDLN
;
A
#
# COMPACT_ATOMS: atom_id res chain seq x y z
N TYR A 1 -3.08 1.44 -5.81
CA TYR A 1 -4.19 0.67 -5.24
C TYR A 1 -4.00 0.46 -3.73
N VAL A 2 -2.90 -0.16 -3.25
CA VAL A 2 -2.67 -0.46 -1.82
C VAL A 2 -2.84 0.76 -0.92
N LEU A 3 -2.12 1.85 -1.19
CA LEU A 3 -2.20 3.09 -0.41
C LEU A 3 -3.60 3.70 -0.39
N TYR A 4 -4.30 3.62 -1.52
CA TYR A 4 -5.68 4.09 -1.61
C TYR A 4 -6.60 3.26 -0.71
N MET A 5 -6.46 1.95 -0.72
CA MET A 5 -7.25 1.06 0.14
C MET A 5 -6.95 1.28 1.63
N TRP A 6 -5.69 1.48 2.01
CA TRP A 6 -5.32 1.82 3.39
C TRP A 6 -5.97 3.12 3.86
N GLN A 7 -6.04 4.12 2.96
CA GLN A 7 -6.74 5.38 3.26
C GLN A 7 -8.24 5.16 3.48
N LEU A 8 -8.88 4.31 2.67
CA LEU A 8 -10.30 3.98 2.84
C LEU A 8 -10.57 3.22 4.14
N GLU A 9 -9.69 2.29 4.54
CA GLU A 9 -9.76 1.62 5.84
C GLU A 9 -9.72 2.64 6.99
N ASP A 10 -8.82 3.62 6.92
CA ASP A 10 -8.72 4.66 7.95
C ASP A 10 -9.91 5.61 7.94
N MET A 11 -10.48 5.92 6.79
CA MET A 11 -11.73 6.69 6.70
C MET A 11 -12.90 5.96 7.36
N LEU A 12 -13.04 4.65 7.15
CA LEU A 12 -14.06 3.83 7.82
C LEU A 12 -13.84 3.80 9.34
N ARG A 13 -12.60 3.68 9.81
CA ARG A 13 -12.27 3.76 11.25
C ARG A 13 -12.64 5.12 11.83
N ALA A 14 -12.31 6.21 11.13
CA ALA A 14 -12.61 7.57 11.56
C ALA A 14 -14.12 7.82 11.71
N CYS A 15 -14.95 7.16 10.91
CA CYS A 15 -16.40 7.23 10.98
C CYS A 15 -17.02 6.13 11.90
N ASN A 16 -16.21 5.40 12.67
CA ASN A 16 -16.67 4.26 13.48
C ASN A 16 -17.48 3.24 12.65
N PHE A 17 -17.12 3.03 11.39
CA PHE A 17 -17.81 2.15 10.44
C PHE A 17 -19.26 2.55 10.14
N ASP A 18 -19.63 3.80 10.38
CA ASP A 18 -20.89 4.37 9.94
C ASP A 18 -20.76 4.85 8.49
N VAL A 19 -21.17 3.99 7.55
CA VAL A 19 -21.08 4.25 6.11
C VAL A 19 -21.93 5.45 5.71
N ASP A 20 -23.05 5.73 6.39
CA ASP A 20 -23.91 6.88 6.07
C ASP A 20 -23.22 8.20 6.45
N VAL A 21 -22.44 8.21 7.52
CA VAL A 21 -21.60 9.37 7.88
C VAL A 21 -20.51 9.58 6.81
N LEU A 22 -19.84 8.50 6.39
CA LEU A 22 -18.82 8.56 5.35
C LEU A 22 -19.39 9.10 4.03
N MET A 23 -20.56 8.62 3.62
CA MET A 23 -21.20 8.98 2.36
C MET A 23 -21.63 10.45 2.26
N ARG A 24 -21.81 11.17 3.39
CA ARG A 24 -22.13 12.59 3.39
C ARG A 24 -21.05 13.47 2.73
N GLY A 25 -19.82 12.99 2.68
CA GLY A 25 -18.70 13.70 2.06
C GLY A 25 -18.61 13.51 0.54
N PHE A 26 -19.44 12.64 -0.07
CA PHE A 26 -19.37 12.32 -1.49
C PHE A 26 -20.44 13.08 -2.29
N ASN A 27 -20.01 13.62 -3.42
CA ASN A 27 -20.94 14.23 -4.38
C ASN A 27 -21.20 13.21 -5.52
N LEU A 28 -22.09 12.25 -5.26
CA LEU A 28 -22.44 11.18 -6.17
C LEU A 28 -23.85 11.38 -6.76
N SER A 29 -24.05 10.88 -7.96
CA SER A 29 -25.39 10.85 -8.54
C SER A 29 -26.31 9.85 -7.80
N PRO A 30 -27.65 10.02 -7.88
CA PRO A 30 -28.61 9.07 -7.28
C PRO A 30 -28.45 7.62 -7.78
N LEU A 31 -27.92 7.44 -9.00
CA LEU A 31 -27.69 6.11 -9.60
C LEU A 31 -26.41 5.44 -9.06
N GLU A 32 -25.39 6.22 -8.72
CA GLU A 32 -24.11 5.72 -8.21
C GLU A 32 -24.15 5.47 -6.71
N MET A 33 -24.87 6.30 -5.97
CA MET A 33 -24.94 6.30 -4.50
C MET A 33 -25.18 4.90 -3.92
N PRO A 34 -26.19 4.11 -4.36
CA PRO A 34 -26.45 2.80 -3.77
C PRO A 34 -25.31 1.81 -3.96
N LYS A 35 -24.66 1.81 -5.13
CA LYS A 35 -23.54 0.91 -5.44
C LYS A 35 -22.30 1.24 -4.61
N VAL A 36 -21.97 2.52 -4.53
CA VAL A 36 -20.82 2.99 -3.75
C VAL A 36 -21.05 2.74 -2.27
N ARG A 37 -22.26 3.01 -1.77
CA ARG A 37 -22.65 2.72 -0.39
C ARG A 37 -22.50 1.24 -0.06
N GLN A 38 -23.01 0.35 -0.92
CA GLN A 38 -22.92 -1.09 -0.71
C GLN A 38 -21.45 -1.54 -0.67
N TRP A 39 -20.62 -1.03 -1.56
CA TRP A 39 -19.19 -1.34 -1.60
C TRP A 39 -18.47 -0.96 -0.29
N TYR A 40 -18.75 0.25 0.27
CA TYR A 40 -18.19 0.65 1.56
C TYR A 40 -18.76 -0.19 2.71
N GLN A 41 -20.02 -0.60 2.64
CA GLN A 41 -20.62 -1.48 3.64
C GLN A 41 -19.93 -2.85 3.64
N ASP A 42 -19.73 -3.45 2.47
CA ASP A 42 -19.04 -4.73 2.33
C ASP A 42 -17.60 -4.65 2.87
N MET A 43 -16.90 -3.57 2.58
CA MET A 43 -15.55 -3.32 3.13
C MET A 43 -15.57 -3.17 4.67
N ALA A 44 -16.52 -2.43 5.21
CA ALA A 44 -16.69 -2.25 6.65
C ALA A 44 -16.99 -3.58 7.36
N ASP A 45 -17.83 -4.42 6.77
CA ASP A 45 -18.18 -5.73 7.31
C ASP A 45 -17.02 -6.72 7.23
N ALA A 46 -16.23 -6.70 6.14
CA ALA A 46 -15.01 -7.47 6.04
C ALA A 46 -13.97 -7.06 7.11
N MET A 47 -13.76 -5.76 7.33
CA MET A 47 -12.85 -5.27 8.37
C MET A 47 -13.29 -5.68 9.78
N LYS A 48 -14.60 -5.71 10.05
CA LYS A 48 -15.15 -6.20 11.32
C LYS A 48 -14.96 -7.71 11.46
N ALA A 49 -15.24 -8.49 10.40
CA ALA A 49 -15.08 -9.94 10.38
C ALA A 49 -13.61 -10.36 10.61
N GLU A 50 -12.65 -9.60 10.06
CA GLU A 50 -11.24 -9.83 10.27
C GLU A 50 -10.68 -9.27 11.59
N GLY A 51 -11.50 -8.59 12.39
CA GLY A 51 -11.11 -8.05 13.70
C GLY A 51 -10.14 -6.87 13.62
N ILE A 52 -10.11 -6.14 12.50
CA ILE A 52 -9.17 -5.04 12.24
C ILE A 52 -9.78 -3.64 12.43
N GLN A 53 -10.78 -3.51 13.29
CA GLN A 53 -11.46 -2.22 13.53
C GLN A 53 -10.54 -1.16 14.12
N LYS A 54 -9.51 -1.54 14.88
CA LYS A 54 -8.60 -0.59 15.54
C LYS A 54 -7.34 -0.34 14.74
N LYS A 55 -6.80 -1.36 14.08
CA LYS A 55 -5.52 -1.32 13.35
C LYS A 55 -5.37 -2.52 12.43
N GLY A 56 -4.47 -2.41 11.47
CA GLY A 56 -4.16 -3.47 10.50
C GLY A 56 -4.89 -3.25 9.19
N HIS A 57 -4.67 -4.16 8.26
CA HIS A 57 -5.19 -4.10 6.90
C HIS A 57 -5.91 -5.40 6.56
N LEU A 58 -6.87 -5.34 5.65
CA LEU A 58 -7.58 -6.48 5.11
C LEU A 58 -6.62 -7.56 4.61
N MET A 59 -6.97 -8.82 4.80
CA MET A 59 -6.13 -9.96 4.42
C MET A 59 -5.74 -9.91 2.95
N GLN A 60 -6.68 -9.60 2.06
CA GLN A 60 -6.41 -9.47 0.62
C GLN A 60 -5.34 -8.42 0.28
N LEU A 61 -5.23 -7.34 1.07
CA LEU A 61 -4.18 -6.32 0.87
C LEU A 61 -2.82 -6.82 1.38
N LYS A 62 -2.82 -7.58 2.49
CA LYS A 62 -1.60 -8.21 3.01
C LYS A 62 -1.08 -9.28 2.05
N GLU A 63 -1.96 -10.07 1.45
CA GLU A 63 -1.60 -11.06 0.43
C GLU A 63 -1.01 -10.38 -0.80
N LEU A 64 -1.63 -9.32 -1.31
CA LEU A 64 -1.08 -8.55 -2.43
C LEU A 64 0.31 -7.98 -2.12
N VAL A 65 0.52 -7.42 -0.93
CA VAL A 65 1.86 -6.92 -0.52
C VAL A 65 2.86 -8.07 -0.41
N GLN A 66 2.41 -9.25 0.03
CA GLN A 66 3.25 -10.44 0.09
C GLN A 66 3.63 -10.95 -1.31
N ASP A 67 2.71 -10.98 -2.25
CA ASP A 67 2.96 -11.36 -3.64
C ASP A 67 3.98 -10.40 -4.29
N LEU A 68 3.79 -9.09 -4.07
CA LEU A 68 4.74 -8.07 -4.50
C LEU A 68 6.13 -8.28 -3.88
N SER A 69 6.20 -8.66 -2.61
CA SER A 69 7.46 -8.97 -1.93
C SER A 69 8.12 -10.22 -2.52
N THR A 70 7.35 -11.26 -2.82
CA THR A 70 7.84 -12.47 -3.48
C THR A 70 8.39 -12.15 -4.87
N LEU A 71 7.68 -11.35 -5.65
CA LEU A 71 8.14 -10.89 -6.96
C LEU A 71 9.43 -10.06 -6.84
N ASN A 72 9.53 -9.16 -5.86
CA ASN A 72 10.75 -8.41 -5.57
C ASN A 72 11.96 -9.33 -5.39
N ILE A 73 11.82 -10.38 -4.57
CA ILE A 73 12.90 -11.36 -4.34
C ILE A 73 13.32 -12.03 -5.64
N LYS A 74 12.36 -12.47 -6.47
CA LYS A 74 12.63 -13.11 -7.76
C LYS A 74 13.35 -12.16 -8.74
N LEU A 75 12.92 -10.90 -8.81
CA LEU A 75 13.57 -9.88 -9.64
C LEU A 75 15.01 -9.59 -9.18
N LEU A 76 15.25 -9.54 -7.87
CA LEU A 76 16.59 -9.36 -7.31
C LEU A 76 17.53 -10.54 -7.62
N GLN A 77 17.01 -11.75 -7.76
CA GLN A 77 17.78 -12.94 -8.13
C GLN A 77 18.06 -13.00 -9.64
N ASN A 78 17.26 -12.33 -10.48
CA ASN A 78 17.40 -12.37 -11.93
C ASN A 78 18.54 -11.46 -12.42
N PRO A 79 19.59 -12.00 -13.09
CA PRO A 79 20.69 -11.18 -13.63
C PRO A 79 20.25 -10.14 -14.67
N ALA A 80 19.16 -10.38 -15.40
CA ALA A 80 18.64 -9.48 -16.42
C ALA A 80 18.00 -8.20 -15.84
N GLU A 81 17.71 -8.16 -14.54
CA GLU A 81 17.01 -7.08 -13.87
C GLU A 81 17.96 -6.06 -13.18
N ALA A 82 19.08 -5.73 -13.85
CA ALA A 82 20.09 -4.83 -13.29
C ALA A 82 19.51 -3.46 -12.87
N LYS A 83 18.66 -2.85 -13.72
CA LYS A 83 18.02 -1.57 -13.43
C LYS A 83 17.08 -1.64 -12.21
N TYR A 84 16.35 -2.73 -12.03
CA TYR A 84 15.52 -2.94 -10.86
C TYR A 84 16.36 -3.03 -9.58
N LYS A 85 17.49 -3.74 -9.64
CA LYS A 85 18.45 -3.85 -8.52
C LYS A 85 19.04 -2.52 -8.12
N GLU A 86 19.32 -1.63 -9.07
CA GLU A 86 19.78 -0.25 -8.79
C GLU A 86 18.72 0.52 -7.99
N LEU A 87 17.44 0.46 -8.39
CA LEU A 87 16.34 1.11 -7.67
C LEU A 87 16.19 0.54 -6.25
N PHE A 88 16.26 -0.77 -6.10
CA PHE A 88 16.21 -1.42 -4.79
C PHE A 88 17.37 -1.00 -3.89
N THR A 89 18.59 -0.98 -4.44
CA THR A 89 19.80 -0.55 -3.72
C THR A 89 19.69 0.90 -3.25
N ALA A 90 19.14 1.79 -4.08
CA ALA A 90 18.93 3.19 -3.72
C ALA A 90 17.89 3.37 -2.60
N ALA A 91 16.88 2.50 -2.54
CA ALA A 91 15.84 2.53 -1.51
C ALA A 91 16.28 1.89 -0.18
N MET A 92 17.24 0.96 -0.20
CA MET A 92 17.62 0.14 0.97
C MET A 92 17.98 0.93 2.25
N PRO A 93 18.74 2.04 2.21
CA PRO A 93 19.03 2.80 3.43
C PRO A 93 17.75 3.28 4.14
N HIS A 94 16.78 3.76 3.37
CA HIS A 94 15.51 4.27 3.88
C HIS A 94 14.57 3.13 4.32
N ILE A 95 14.57 2.01 3.59
CA ILE A 95 13.86 0.78 3.98
C ILE A 95 14.34 0.29 5.33
N THR A 96 15.66 0.19 5.51
CA THR A 96 16.29 -0.25 6.76
C THR A 96 15.90 0.66 7.94
N GLU A 97 15.85 1.96 7.72
CA GLU A 97 15.42 2.93 8.74
C GLU A 97 13.97 2.67 9.18
N ILE A 98 13.05 2.47 8.24
CA ILE A 98 11.64 2.17 8.56
C ILE A 98 11.52 0.84 9.31
N ILE A 99 12.18 -0.22 8.86
CA ILE A 99 12.14 -1.52 9.52
C ILE A 99 12.64 -1.41 10.96
N ASN A 100 13.77 -0.72 11.18
CA ASN A 100 14.36 -0.55 12.50
C ASN A 100 13.46 0.23 13.48
N HIS A 101 12.64 1.15 12.98
CA HIS A 101 11.72 1.95 13.79
C HIS A 101 10.30 1.37 13.88
N SER A 102 10.04 0.23 13.24
CA SER A 102 8.69 -0.34 13.16
C SER A 102 8.30 -1.25 14.33
N ASP A 103 9.21 -1.51 15.28
CA ASP A 103 8.99 -2.46 16.38
C ASP A 103 8.45 -3.84 15.91
N GLY A 104 8.88 -4.30 14.73
CA GLY A 104 8.45 -5.55 14.12
C GLY A 104 7.07 -5.52 13.46
N TYR A 105 6.46 -4.34 13.33
CA TYR A 105 5.19 -4.18 12.63
C TYR A 105 5.32 -4.35 11.11
N VAL A 106 6.42 -3.84 10.54
CA VAL A 106 6.76 -3.99 9.12
C VAL A 106 7.41 -5.35 8.87
N ARG A 107 6.94 -6.09 7.87
CA ARG A 107 7.28 -7.50 7.66
C ARG A 107 8.40 -7.72 6.65
N ASN A 108 8.50 -6.87 5.65
CA ASN A 108 9.47 -7.00 4.56
C ASN A 108 9.75 -5.62 3.93
N GLU A 109 10.67 -5.59 2.98
CA GLU A 109 11.14 -4.35 2.34
C GLU A 109 10.03 -3.62 1.56
N ILE A 110 9.13 -4.37 0.91
CA ILE A 110 8.02 -3.79 0.14
C ILE A 110 6.96 -3.21 1.07
N ASP A 111 6.67 -3.89 2.18
CA ASP A 111 5.81 -3.37 3.24
C ASP A 111 6.40 -2.08 3.85
N ALA A 112 7.73 -2.02 4.03
CA ALA A 112 8.41 -0.79 4.46
C ALA A 112 8.21 0.37 3.48
N CYS A 113 8.32 0.13 2.18
CA CYS A 113 8.08 1.16 1.16
C CYS A 113 6.65 1.69 1.22
N PHE A 114 5.64 0.81 1.30
CA PHE A 114 4.25 1.23 1.43
C PHE A 114 4.01 1.98 2.74
N THR A 115 4.55 1.49 3.86
CA THR A 115 4.44 2.14 5.17
C THR A 115 5.06 3.55 5.16
N GLY A 116 6.23 3.72 4.56
CA GLY A 116 6.88 5.02 4.42
C GLY A 116 6.09 6.00 3.57
N LEU A 117 5.59 5.55 2.41
CA LEU A 117 4.74 6.38 1.55
C LEU A 117 3.43 6.76 2.23
N TYR A 118 2.81 5.82 2.95
CA TYR A 118 1.57 6.08 3.67
C TYR A 118 1.78 7.08 4.82
N GLY A 119 2.85 6.94 5.58
CA GLY A 119 3.23 7.88 6.64
C GLY A 119 3.37 9.31 6.12
N VAL A 120 4.05 9.50 4.97
CA VAL A 120 4.18 10.83 4.36
C VAL A 120 2.85 11.34 3.81
N LEU A 121 2.01 10.49 3.24
CA LEU A 121 0.66 10.84 2.83
C LEU A 121 -0.14 11.42 4.02
N LEU A 122 -0.09 10.75 5.18
CA LEU A 122 -0.76 11.21 6.40
C LEU A 122 -0.21 12.56 6.89
N LEU A 123 1.12 12.77 6.85
CA LEU A 123 1.72 14.05 7.21
C LEU A 123 1.21 15.18 6.30
N ARG A 124 1.13 14.94 5.00
CA ARG A 124 0.60 15.92 4.03
C ARG A 124 -0.88 16.24 4.25
N ILE A 125 -1.70 15.24 4.53
CA ILE A 125 -3.13 15.42 4.88
C ILE A 125 -3.26 16.28 6.14
N GLN A 126 -2.38 16.07 7.14
CA GLN A 126 -2.32 16.86 8.38
C GLN A 126 -1.65 18.22 8.19
N LYS A 127 -1.21 18.59 6.97
CA LYS A 127 -0.47 19.83 6.66
C LYS A 127 0.82 19.99 7.47
N LYS A 128 1.45 18.89 7.85
CA LYS A 128 2.76 18.86 8.52
C LYS A 128 3.87 18.97 7.50
N GLU A 129 4.97 19.61 7.90
CA GLU A 129 6.17 19.69 7.07
C GLU A 129 6.81 18.32 6.86
N VAL A 130 7.28 18.10 5.65
CA VAL A 130 8.07 16.93 5.26
C VAL A 130 9.50 17.40 5.00
N THR A 131 10.47 16.77 5.64
CA THR A 131 11.88 17.16 5.48
C THR A 131 12.42 16.75 4.10
N ALA A 132 13.50 17.39 3.65
CA ALA A 132 14.16 17.04 2.40
C ALA A 132 14.65 15.57 2.39
N ALA A 133 15.11 15.05 3.53
CA ALA A 133 15.50 13.65 3.67
C ALA A 133 14.31 12.71 3.48
N THR A 134 13.16 13.04 4.06
CA THR A 134 11.93 12.29 3.88
C THR A 134 11.44 12.32 2.43
N GLU A 135 11.51 13.47 1.76
CA GLU A 135 11.16 13.59 0.33
C GLU A 135 12.09 12.74 -0.55
N GLN A 136 13.37 12.64 -0.22
CA GLN A 136 14.31 11.76 -0.93
C GLN A 136 13.92 10.27 -0.72
N ALA A 137 13.59 9.86 0.49
CA ALA A 137 13.11 8.50 0.77
C ALA A 137 11.84 8.17 -0.03
N VAL A 138 10.85 9.07 -0.03
CA VAL A 138 9.60 8.95 -0.81
C VAL A 138 9.88 8.76 -2.29
N LYS A 139 10.85 9.49 -2.84
CA LYS A 139 11.24 9.36 -4.25
C LYS A 139 11.75 7.94 -4.54
N THR A 140 12.67 7.43 -3.74
CA THR A 140 13.23 6.08 -3.94
C THR A 140 12.17 5.00 -3.80
N PHE A 141 11.28 5.09 -2.82
CA PHE A 141 10.15 4.15 -2.66
C PHE A 141 9.20 4.20 -3.85
N SER A 142 8.86 5.39 -4.33
CA SER A 142 7.96 5.57 -5.47
C SER A 142 8.54 4.98 -6.76
N GLU A 143 9.83 5.21 -7.01
CA GLU A 143 10.52 4.67 -8.18
C GLU A 143 10.59 3.13 -8.13
N LEU A 144 10.94 2.56 -6.98
CA LEU A 144 10.99 1.11 -6.79
C LEU A 144 9.61 0.47 -6.94
N LEU A 145 8.59 0.98 -6.24
CA LEU A 145 7.24 0.43 -6.31
C LEU A 145 6.59 0.61 -7.69
N SER A 146 6.90 1.69 -8.42
CA SER A 146 6.43 1.87 -9.79
C SER A 146 7.02 0.82 -10.74
N ALA A 147 8.33 0.55 -10.61
CA ALA A 147 8.98 -0.50 -11.39
C ALA A 147 8.41 -1.89 -11.03
N LEU A 148 8.21 -2.18 -9.74
CA LEU A 148 7.63 -3.43 -9.26
C LEU A 148 6.19 -3.62 -9.76
N ALA A 149 5.36 -2.58 -9.69
CA ALA A 149 3.97 -2.62 -10.16
C ALA A 149 3.88 -2.91 -11.66
N LEU A 150 4.79 -2.34 -12.47
CA LEU A 150 4.87 -2.64 -13.90
C LEU A 150 5.23 -4.11 -14.16
N LYS A 151 6.14 -4.67 -13.37
CA LYS A 151 6.53 -6.09 -13.46
C LYS A 151 5.40 -7.01 -12.99
N TYR A 152 4.69 -6.64 -11.93
CA TYR A 152 3.54 -7.38 -11.44
C TYR A 152 2.40 -7.42 -12.47
N LYS A 153 2.12 -6.29 -13.13
CA LYS A 153 1.15 -6.26 -14.23
C LYS A 153 1.52 -7.21 -15.36
N LYS A 154 2.79 -7.23 -15.79
CA LYS A 154 3.28 -8.18 -16.80
C LYS A 154 3.17 -9.63 -16.36
N TYR A 155 3.38 -9.91 -15.08
CA TYR A 155 3.16 -11.22 -14.51
C TYR A 155 1.67 -11.62 -14.60
N GLU A 156 0.74 -10.74 -14.22
CA GLU A 156 -0.71 -11.00 -14.33
C GLU A 156 -1.17 -11.20 -15.78
N GLU A 157 -0.55 -10.52 -16.73
CA GLU A 157 -0.82 -10.62 -18.17
C GLU A 157 -0.14 -11.86 -18.82
N GLY A 158 0.65 -12.63 -18.05
CA GLY A 158 1.37 -13.80 -18.53
C GLY A 158 2.60 -13.47 -19.40
N GLU A 159 3.04 -12.22 -19.40
CA GLU A 159 4.22 -11.74 -20.13
C GLU A 159 5.53 -11.94 -19.33
N LEU A 160 5.43 -12.24 -18.05
CA LEU A 160 6.54 -12.50 -17.15
C LEU A 160 6.34 -13.87 -16.49
N GLU A 161 7.15 -14.85 -16.86
CA GLU A 161 7.14 -16.16 -16.23
C GLU A 161 7.90 -16.15 -14.90
N VAL A 162 7.16 -16.02 -13.81
CA VAL A 162 7.67 -16.08 -12.44
C VAL A 162 6.68 -16.89 -11.59
N ASP A 163 7.19 -17.89 -10.88
CA ASP A 163 6.39 -18.63 -9.91
C ASP A 163 6.38 -17.86 -8.57
N LEU A 164 5.22 -17.40 -8.14
CA LEU A 164 5.03 -16.69 -6.86
C LEU A 164 4.63 -17.63 -5.70
N ASN A 165 4.46 -18.95 -5.97
CA ASN A 165 4.14 -19.95 -4.94
C ASN A 165 5.39 -20.46 -4.22
#